data_8bc313ed336b5647da99031bb26fd0b9
#
_entry.id   8bc313ed336b5647da99031bb26fd0b9
#
_cell.length_a   1.000
_cell.length_b   1.000
_cell.length_c   1.000
_cell.angle_alpha   90.00
_cell.angle_beta   90.00
_cell.angle_gamma   90.00
#
_symmetry.space_group_name_H-M   'P 1'
#
loop_
_entity.id
_entity.type
_entity.pdbx_description
1 polymer ?
#
loop_
_entity_poly.entity_id
_entity_poly.type
_entity_poly.pdbx_seq_one_letter_code
_entity_poly.pdbx_strand_id
1 'polypeptide(L)'
;LWSTEHPYLYKMETSVWQNGRQVDVVATPIGIRDIRFDADKGFLLNGQPLKLKGVNMHQDHSGVGAGIPDALQVYRLKELKKFGDNAYRSSHNPMTPEMLDACDSLGILVIEENRLTGVNEEHTRLLKRMIDRDRNHPCIILWSVGNEEWSIEWKENGTRIAATMREYCHRFDPTRLMTVASSSGPAILIPADVAGYNYILQNPVEQHRKDYPGRRALGSEETTGCGTR
;
A
#
# COMPACT_ATOMS: atom_id res chain seq x y z
N LEU A 1 19.72 2.66 7.22
CA LEU A 1 18.36 2.85 6.69
C LEU A 1 17.71 1.49 6.43
N TRP A 2 16.41 1.41 6.62
CA TRP A 2 15.62 0.24 6.22
C TRP A 2 15.55 0.14 4.69
N SER A 3 15.71 -1.06 4.14
CA SER A 3 15.59 -1.33 2.72
C SER A 3 15.14 -2.78 2.47
N THR A 4 14.83 -3.11 1.22
CA THR A 4 14.46 -4.49 0.82
C THR A 4 15.59 -5.50 1.02
N GLU A 5 16.84 -5.06 0.93
CA GLU A 5 18.03 -5.89 1.11
C GLU A 5 18.54 -5.91 2.56
N HIS A 6 18.33 -4.78 3.26
CA HIS A 6 18.76 -4.60 4.64
C HIS A 6 17.60 -4.02 5.46
N PRO A 7 16.61 -4.87 5.85
CA PRO A 7 15.42 -4.43 6.56
C PRO A 7 15.69 -4.18 8.05
N TYR A 8 16.58 -3.24 8.32
CA TYR A 8 17.00 -2.93 9.68
C TYR A 8 15.93 -2.16 10.43
N LEU A 9 15.50 -2.70 11.56
CA LEU A 9 14.52 -2.09 12.45
C LEU A 9 15.20 -1.59 13.73
N TYR A 10 14.82 -0.39 14.14
CA TYR A 10 15.11 0.14 15.46
C TYR A 10 13.97 -0.18 16.41
N LYS A 11 14.26 -0.17 17.69
CA LYS A 11 13.25 -0.23 18.75
C LYS A 11 13.12 1.17 19.35
N MET A 12 11.97 1.80 19.15
CA MET A 12 11.61 3.04 19.83
C MET A 12 10.92 2.68 21.14
N GLU A 13 11.46 3.15 22.26
CA GLU A 13 10.86 2.95 23.57
C GLU A 13 10.19 4.25 24.03
N THR A 14 8.90 4.18 24.27
CA THR A 14 8.10 5.29 24.80
C THR A 14 7.72 4.96 26.24
N SER A 15 8.13 5.79 27.19
CA SER A 15 7.81 5.60 28.60
C SER A 15 6.97 6.74 29.16
N VAL A 16 5.99 6.39 29.99
CA VAL A 16 5.14 7.35 30.71
C VAL A 16 5.57 7.39 32.17
N TRP A 17 5.76 8.59 32.68
CA TRP A 17 6.23 8.84 34.02
C TRP A 17 5.22 9.65 34.82
N GLN A 18 4.95 9.25 36.06
CA GLN A 18 4.12 9.96 37.02
C GLN A 18 4.86 10.09 38.35
N ASN A 19 5.01 11.31 38.85
CA ASN A 19 5.71 11.60 40.13
C ASN A 19 7.11 10.94 40.24
N GLY A 20 7.90 10.96 39.16
CA GLY A 20 9.24 10.39 39.12
C GLY A 20 9.29 8.85 39.03
N ARG A 21 8.14 8.18 38.91
CA ARG A 21 8.04 6.73 38.70
C ARG A 21 7.57 6.43 37.29
N GLN A 22 8.21 5.49 36.60
CA GLN A 22 7.72 4.96 35.36
C GLN A 22 6.46 4.13 35.60
N VAL A 23 5.35 4.51 34.94
CA VAL A 23 4.04 3.86 35.10
C VAL A 23 3.65 3.04 33.88
N ASP A 24 4.27 3.31 32.71
CA ASP A 24 4.04 2.54 31.49
C ASP A 24 5.24 2.62 30.58
N VAL A 25 5.42 1.59 29.73
CA VAL A 25 6.44 1.56 28.68
C VAL A 25 5.96 0.73 27.49
N VAL A 26 6.11 1.28 26.30
CA VAL A 26 5.78 0.60 25.03
C VAL A 26 6.99 0.62 24.13
N ALA A 27 7.30 -0.51 23.55
CA ALA A 27 8.35 -0.65 22.54
C ALA A 27 7.73 -0.82 21.16
N THR A 28 8.06 0.08 20.24
CA THR A 28 7.56 0.08 18.87
C THR A 28 8.72 -0.18 17.89
N PRO A 29 8.66 -1.22 17.05
CA PRO A 29 9.60 -1.37 15.95
C PRO A 29 9.42 -0.22 14.96
N ILE A 30 10.51 0.37 14.50
CA ILE A 30 10.50 1.41 13.48
C ILE A 30 11.62 1.22 12.48
N GLY A 31 11.39 1.56 11.22
CA GLY A 31 12.41 1.61 10.19
C GLY A 31 12.57 3.02 9.63
N ILE A 32 13.82 3.48 9.52
CA ILE A 32 14.13 4.78 8.95
C ILE A 32 14.43 4.60 7.47
N ARG A 33 13.69 5.25 6.60
CA ARG A 33 13.84 5.19 5.16
C ARG A 33 13.36 6.49 4.49
N ASP A 34 13.79 6.70 3.25
CA ASP A 34 13.22 7.69 2.35
C ASP A 34 12.53 6.99 1.17
N ILE A 35 11.32 7.42 0.84
CA ILE A 35 10.55 6.91 -0.30
C ILE A 35 10.12 8.05 -1.20
N ARG A 36 10.27 7.84 -2.51
CA ARG A 36 9.87 8.82 -3.49
C ARG A 36 9.32 8.13 -4.74
N PHE A 37 8.24 8.68 -5.27
CA PHE A 37 7.74 8.36 -6.60
C PHE A 37 8.06 9.53 -7.53
N ASP A 38 8.70 9.24 -8.64
CA ASP A 38 9.11 10.21 -9.65
C ASP A 38 8.49 9.81 -10.99
N ALA A 39 8.03 10.81 -11.76
CA ALA A 39 7.34 10.54 -13.02
C ALA A 39 8.24 9.91 -14.09
N ASP A 40 9.54 10.23 -14.06
CA ASP A 40 10.51 9.78 -15.07
C ASP A 40 11.36 8.61 -14.56
N LYS A 41 11.72 8.63 -13.27
CA LYS A 41 12.63 7.64 -12.67
C LYS A 41 11.89 6.49 -11.97
N GLY A 42 10.56 6.59 -11.81
CA GLY A 42 9.75 5.59 -11.10
C GLY A 42 9.91 5.68 -9.59
N PHE A 43 9.91 4.54 -8.92
CA PHE A 43 10.05 4.46 -7.46
C PHE A 43 11.52 4.53 -7.04
N LEU A 44 11.79 5.33 -6.01
CA LEU A 44 13.11 5.43 -5.38
C LEU A 44 13.00 5.08 -3.89
N LEU A 45 13.90 4.22 -3.43
CA LEU A 45 14.07 3.91 -2.00
C LEU A 45 15.46 4.40 -1.56
N ASN A 46 15.50 5.25 -0.54
CA ASN A 46 16.74 5.86 -0.04
C ASN A 46 17.57 6.55 -1.14
N GLY A 47 16.87 7.24 -2.04
CA GLY A 47 17.47 7.96 -3.16
C GLY A 47 17.92 7.09 -4.35
N GLN A 48 17.77 5.76 -4.28
CA GLN A 48 18.15 4.84 -5.34
C GLN A 48 16.91 4.32 -6.09
N PRO A 49 16.91 4.32 -7.43
CA PRO A 49 15.83 3.72 -8.21
C PRO A 49 15.68 2.23 -7.88
N LEU A 50 14.45 1.81 -7.61
CA LEU A 50 14.12 0.42 -7.32
C LEU A 50 12.91 -0.02 -8.15
N LYS A 51 13.09 -1.05 -8.99
CA LYS A 51 11.98 -1.67 -9.70
C LYS A 51 11.10 -2.43 -8.71
N LEU A 52 9.83 -2.03 -8.60
CA LEU A 52 8.85 -2.82 -7.85
C LEU A 52 8.55 -4.10 -8.63
N LYS A 53 8.77 -5.24 -7.97
CA LYS A 53 8.46 -6.58 -8.46
C LYS A 53 7.60 -7.23 -7.39
N GLY A 54 6.35 -7.48 -7.68
CA GLY A 54 5.47 -7.95 -6.63
C GLY A 54 4.19 -8.57 -7.15
N VAL A 55 3.37 -8.96 -6.20
CA VAL A 55 2.11 -9.64 -6.43
C VAL A 55 0.98 -8.99 -5.65
N ASN A 56 -0.22 -9.20 -6.14
CA ASN A 56 -1.45 -9.05 -5.38
C ASN A 56 -1.83 -10.41 -4.81
N MET A 57 -2.13 -10.46 -3.53
CA MET A 57 -2.58 -11.70 -2.92
C MET A 57 -3.84 -11.47 -2.08
N HIS A 58 -4.88 -12.21 -2.39
CA HIS A 58 -6.08 -12.25 -1.58
C HIS A 58 -5.81 -12.90 -0.21
N GLN A 59 -6.61 -12.51 0.78
CA GLN A 59 -6.50 -13.00 2.15
C GLN A 59 -7.21 -14.35 2.30
N ASP A 60 -6.84 -15.29 1.44
CA ASP A 60 -7.32 -16.68 1.47
C ASP A 60 -6.19 -17.66 1.12
N HIS A 61 -6.35 -18.91 1.51
CA HIS A 61 -5.43 -19.98 1.14
C HIS A 61 -6.17 -21.31 1.02
N SER A 62 -5.74 -22.14 0.06
CA SER A 62 -6.29 -23.48 -0.12
C SER A 62 -6.24 -24.30 1.17
N GLY A 63 -7.33 -24.92 1.52
CA GLY A 63 -7.46 -25.77 2.71
C GLY A 63 -7.82 -25.04 4.00
N VAL A 64 -7.63 -23.73 4.11
CA VAL A 64 -7.94 -22.95 5.32
C VAL A 64 -8.84 -21.74 5.07
N GLY A 65 -9.13 -21.43 3.80
CA GLY A 65 -9.94 -20.27 3.44
C GLY A 65 -9.30 -18.96 3.94
N ALA A 66 -10.12 -18.06 4.47
CA ALA A 66 -9.65 -16.78 5.04
C ALA A 66 -9.05 -16.91 6.46
N GLY A 67 -9.16 -18.07 7.10
CA GLY A 67 -8.61 -18.35 8.42
C GLY A 67 -7.12 -18.71 8.38
N ILE A 68 -6.30 -17.87 7.74
CA ILE A 68 -4.88 -18.13 7.51
C ILE A 68 -4.10 -17.92 8.82
N PRO A 69 -3.41 -18.95 9.36
CA PRO A 69 -2.51 -18.76 10.49
C PRO A 69 -1.32 -17.84 10.13
N ASP A 70 -0.83 -17.06 11.10
CA ASP A 70 0.28 -16.12 10.89
C ASP A 70 1.53 -16.81 10.32
N ALA A 71 1.85 -17.99 10.81
CA ALA A 71 2.97 -18.79 10.30
C ALA A 71 2.86 -19.09 8.80
N LEU A 72 1.64 -19.33 8.30
CA LEU A 72 1.41 -19.56 6.88
C LEU A 72 1.52 -18.26 6.07
N GLN A 73 1.08 -17.13 6.62
CA GLN A 73 1.28 -15.82 6.00
C GLN A 73 2.76 -15.50 5.85
N VAL A 74 3.53 -15.66 6.93
CA VAL A 74 5.00 -15.47 6.92
C VAL A 74 5.67 -16.42 5.91
N TYR A 75 5.23 -17.68 5.85
CA TYR A 75 5.72 -18.63 4.86
C TYR A 75 5.49 -18.14 3.43
N ARG A 76 4.27 -17.70 3.10
CA ARG A 76 3.93 -17.16 1.78
C ARG A 76 4.84 -15.98 1.40
N LEU A 77 5.07 -15.03 2.30
CA LEU A 77 5.97 -13.90 2.07
C LEU A 77 7.42 -14.34 1.82
N LYS A 78 7.89 -15.35 2.57
CA LYS A 78 9.23 -15.92 2.35
C LYS A 78 9.37 -16.58 0.98
N GLU A 79 8.34 -17.29 0.53
CA GLU A 79 8.33 -17.89 -0.81
C GLU A 79 8.34 -16.81 -1.91
N LEU A 80 7.53 -15.75 -1.77
CA LEU A 80 7.56 -14.62 -2.71
C LEU A 80 8.96 -14.00 -2.79
N LYS A 81 9.61 -13.78 -1.66
CA LYS A 81 10.96 -13.22 -1.65
C LYS A 81 11.98 -14.14 -2.34
N LYS A 82 11.85 -15.47 -2.24
CA LYS A 82 12.68 -16.44 -2.97
C LYS A 82 12.47 -16.35 -4.49
N PHE A 83 11.28 -16.01 -4.95
CA PHE A 83 11.01 -15.74 -6.37
C PHE A 83 11.58 -14.41 -6.87
N GLY A 84 12.10 -13.58 -5.97
CA GLY A 84 12.67 -12.27 -6.29
C GLY A 84 11.70 -11.12 -6.17
N ASP A 85 10.53 -11.35 -5.55
CA ASP A 85 9.58 -10.29 -5.24
C ASP A 85 10.12 -9.40 -4.12
N ASN A 86 9.89 -8.11 -4.26
CA ASN A 86 10.24 -7.10 -3.26
C ASN A 86 9.04 -6.22 -2.85
N ALA A 87 7.87 -6.49 -3.43
CA ALA A 87 6.66 -5.71 -3.19
C ALA A 87 5.42 -6.61 -3.07
N TYR A 88 4.43 -6.11 -2.36
CA TYR A 88 3.16 -6.77 -2.11
C TYR A 88 2.05 -5.72 -2.11
N ARG A 89 0.92 -6.02 -2.75
CA ARG A 89 -0.30 -5.22 -2.60
C ARG A 89 -1.35 -6.02 -1.85
N SER A 90 -1.90 -5.44 -0.79
CA SER A 90 -2.94 -6.08 0.01
C SER A 90 -4.29 -6.04 -0.72
N SER A 91 -4.56 -7.03 -1.54
CA SER A 91 -5.82 -7.11 -2.27
C SER A 91 -6.87 -7.95 -1.51
N HIS A 92 -8.05 -7.42 -1.22
CA HIS A 92 -8.39 -5.98 -1.31
C HIS A 92 -8.87 -5.54 0.06
N ASN A 93 -8.02 -5.69 1.05
CA ASN A 93 -8.31 -5.36 2.46
C ASN A 93 -7.00 -5.04 3.19
N PRO A 94 -7.04 -4.27 4.27
CA PRO A 94 -5.88 -4.09 5.12
C PRO A 94 -5.32 -5.41 5.61
N MET A 95 -3.99 -5.51 5.59
CA MET A 95 -3.27 -6.68 6.12
C MET A 95 -3.44 -6.82 7.62
N THR A 96 -3.17 -8.01 8.16
CA THR A 96 -3.04 -8.17 9.61
C THR A 96 -1.75 -7.51 10.10
N PRO A 97 -1.70 -7.02 11.34
CA PRO A 97 -0.47 -6.45 11.91
C PRO A 97 0.72 -7.41 11.82
N GLU A 98 0.51 -8.68 12.08
CA GLU A 98 1.53 -9.73 12.04
C GLU A 98 2.13 -9.91 10.64
N MET A 99 1.30 -9.73 9.60
CA MET A 99 1.78 -9.78 8.22
C MET A 99 2.59 -8.54 7.86
N LEU A 100 2.22 -7.36 8.35
CA LEU A 100 2.99 -6.13 8.21
C LEU A 100 4.33 -6.22 8.95
N ASP A 101 4.35 -6.75 10.17
CA ASP A 101 5.58 -7.03 10.92
C ASP A 101 6.51 -7.97 10.16
N ALA A 102 5.94 -8.98 9.50
CA ALA A 102 6.72 -9.88 8.64
C ALA A 102 7.27 -9.16 7.41
N CYS A 103 6.50 -8.29 6.75
CA CYS A 103 6.96 -7.47 5.64
C CYS A 103 8.09 -6.52 6.07
N ASP A 104 7.97 -5.88 7.23
CA ASP A 104 9.01 -5.03 7.82
C ASP A 104 10.32 -5.80 8.03
N SER A 105 10.22 -7.02 8.58
CA SER A 105 11.37 -7.87 8.91
C SER A 105 12.02 -8.51 7.68
N LEU A 106 11.22 -8.82 6.66
CA LEU A 106 11.66 -9.45 5.42
C LEU A 106 12.11 -8.44 4.36
N GLY A 107 11.83 -7.16 4.52
CA GLY A 107 12.13 -6.15 3.51
C GLY A 107 11.23 -6.28 2.28
N ILE A 108 9.92 -6.44 2.49
CA ILE A 108 8.91 -6.45 1.42
C ILE A 108 8.14 -5.15 1.49
N LEU A 109 8.16 -4.38 0.41
CA LEU A 109 7.40 -3.14 0.29
C LEU A 109 5.91 -3.42 0.16
N VAL A 110 5.07 -2.57 0.74
CA VAL A 110 3.62 -2.80 0.78
C VAL A 110 2.86 -1.60 0.21
N ILE A 111 1.91 -1.90 -0.67
CA ILE A 111 0.79 -1.01 -0.99
C ILE A 111 -0.37 -1.49 -0.13
N GLU A 112 -0.67 -0.74 0.93
CA GLU A 112 -1.72 -1.09 1.88
C GLU A 112 -3.06 -0.55 1.41
N GLU A 113 -4.06 -1.43 1.27
CA GLU A 113 -5.31 -1.07 0.61
C GLU A 113 -6.50 -1.05 1.55
N ASN A 114 -7.24 0.06 1.51
CA ASN A 114 -8.58 0.17 2.06
C ASN A 114 -9.59 -0.37 1.04
N ARG A 115 -10.44 -1.31 1.48
CA ARG A 115 -11.36 -2.02 0.58
C ARG A 115 -12.39 -1.12 -0.11
N LEU A 116 -12.87 -0.09 0.58
CA LEU A 116 -14.03 0.66 0.14
C LEU A 116 -13.66 2.08 -0.32
N THR A 117 -13.97 2.38 -1.57
CA THR A 117 -13.86 3.74 -2.12
C THR A 117 -15.12 4.54 -1.80
N GLY A 118 -15.01 5.49 -0.88
CA GLY A 118 -16.15 6.31 -0.48
C GLY A 118 -15.78 7.34 0.58
N VAL A 119 -16.69 8.31 0.77
CA VAL A 119 -16.44 9.48 1.64
C VAL A 119 -17.53 9.68 2.71
N ASN A 120 -18.41 8.71 2.89
CA ASN A 120 -19.32 8.72 4.03
C ASN A 120 -18.55 8.46 5.33
N GLU A 121 -19.21 8.65 6.45
CA GLU A 121 -18.60 8.52 7.78
C GLU A 121 -17.94 7.15 7.98
N GLU A 122 -18.60 6.07 7.57
CA GLU A 122 -18.07 4.72 7.74
C GLU A 122 -16.79 4.49 6.91
N HIS A 123 -16.79 4.89 5.63
CA HIS A 123 -15.61 4.76 4.78
C HIS A 123 -14.43 5.59 5.30
N THR A 124 -14.69 6.82 5.71
CA THR A 124 -13.66 7.70 6.28
C THR A 124 -13.09 7.13 7.58
N ARG A 125 -13.96 6.57 8.42
CA ARG A 125 -13.57 5.94 9.68
C ARG A 125 -12.69 4.71 9.45
N LEU A 126 -13.04 3.87 8.48
CA LEU A 126 -12.25 2.68 8.13
C LEU A 126 -10.87 3.07 7.58
N LEU A 127 -10.82 4.02 6.65
CA LEU A 127 -9.55 4.54 6.11
C LEU A 127 -8.66 5.11 7.22
N LYS A 128 -9.23 5.92 8.10
CA LYS A 128 -8.49 6.48 9.24
C LYS A 128 -7.94 5.39 10.16
N ARG A 129 -8.76 4.36 10.49
CA ARG A 129 -8.34 3.27 11.37
C ARG A 129 -7.21 2.45 10.76
N MET A 130 -7.24 2.19 9.46
CA MET A 130 -6.14 1.54 8.75
C MET A 130 -4.85 2.36 8.89
N ILE A 131 -4.89 3.64 8.54
CA ILE A 131 -3.72 4.52 8.61
C ILE A 131 -3.20 4.66 10.04
N ASP A 132 -4.06 4.90 11.02
CA ASP A 132 -3.67 5.07 12.43
C ASP A 132 -2.99 3.81 12.99
N ARG A 133 -3.48 2.62 12.60
CA ARG A 133 -2.91 1.34 13.01
C ARG A 133 -1.54 1.11 12.39
N ASP A 134 -1.41 1.39 11.09
CA ASP A 134 -0.33 0.82 10.26
C ASP A 134 0.77 1.83 9.88
N ARG A 135 0.58 3.13 10.12
CA ARG A 135 1.52 4.17 9.68
C ARG A 135 2.95 4.07 10.22
N ASN A 136 3.20 3.28 11.25
CA ASN A 136 4.54 3.06 11.80
C ASN A 136 5.33 1.97 11.06
N HIS A 137 4.69 1.18 10.19
CA HIS A 137 5.37 0.15 9.41
C HIS A 137 6.21 0.78 8.28
N PRO A 138 7.54 0.57 8.27
CA PRO A 138 8.40 1.10 7.20
C PRO A 138 8.15 0.45 5.85
N CYS A 139 7.62 -0.77 5.80
CA CYS A 139 7.30 -1.47 4.56
C CYS A 139 6.23 -0.77 3.73
N ILE A 140 5.28 -0.05 4.35
CA ILE A 140 4.20 0.62 3.63
C ILE A 140 4.74 1.83 2.86
N ILE A 141 4.53 1.83 1.55
CA ILE A 141 5.00 2.89 0.63
C ILE A 141 3.87 3.71 0.02
N LEU A 142 2.65 3.18 -0.02
CA LEU A 142 1.45 3.86 -0.54
C LEU A 142 0.22 3.45 0.26
N TRP A 143 -0.70 4.39 0.42
CA TRP A 143 -2.07 4.12 0.84
C TRP A 143 -2.96 3.98 -0.39
N SER A 144 -3.52 2.79 -0.60
CA SER A 144 -4.49 2.55 -1.66
C SER A 144 -5.91 2.73 -1.13
N VAL A 145 -6.72 3.55 -1.82
CA VAL A 145 -8.06 3.91 -1.36
C VAL A 145 -9.17 3.13 -2.06
N GLY A 146 -8.82 2.11 -2.82
CA GLY A 146 -9.78 1.20 -3.42
C GLY A 146 -9.33 0.57 -4.73
N ASN A 147 -10.18 -0.31 -5.24
CA ASN A 147 -9.92 -1.12 -6.42
C ASN A 147 -11.16 -1.26 -7.29
N GLU A 148 -11.04 -0.90 -8.56
CA GLU A 148 -11.98 -1.21 -9.65
C GLU A 148 -13.45 -0.83 -9.38
N GLU A 149 -13.67 0.37 -8.96
CA GLU A 149 -15.03 0.88 -8.77
C GLU A 149 -15.66 1.32 -10.11
N TRP A 150 -15.95 0.38 -10.96
CA TRP A 150 -16.38 0.58 -12.36
C TRP A 150 -17.52 1.59 -12.50
N SER A 151 -18.41 1.66 -11.52
CA SER A 151 -19.53 2.61 -11.55
C SER A 151 -19.12 4.07 -11.52
N ILE A 152 -17.89 4.38 -11.07
CA ILE A 152 -17.39 5.74 -10.89
C ILE A 152 -16.06 6.04 -11.58
N GLU A 153 -15.34 5.04 -12.09
CA GLU A 153 -14.00 5.23 -12.68
C GLU A 153 -13.95 6.27 -13.81
N TRP A 154 -15.03 6.39 -14.60
CA TRP A 154 -15.17 7.32 -15.72
C TRP A 154 -15.88 8.62 -15.38
N LYS A 155 -16.34 8.78 -14.15
CA LYS A 155 -17.27 9.85 -13.79
C LYS A 155 -16.62 10.90 -12.92
N GLU A 156 -17.11 12.14 -13.04
CA GLU A 156 -16.68 13.25 -12.20
C GLU A 156 -16.84 12.96 -10.70
N ASN A 157 -17.91 12.25 -10.30
CA ASN A 157 -18.08 11.88 -8.90
C ASN A 157 -16.96 10.97 -8.40
N GLY A 158 -16.42 10.07 -9.23
CA GLY A 158 -15.24 9.26 -8.89
C GLY A 158 -14.01 10.12 -8.66
N THR A 159 -13.77 11.12 -9.54
CA THR A 159 -12.71 12.11 -9.34
C THR A 159 -12.87 12.85 -8.02
N ARG A 160 -14.07 13.31 -7.68
CA ARG A 160 -14.34 14.04 -6.42
C ARG A 160 -14.16 13.17 -5.19
N ILE A 161 -14.63 11.92 -5.23
CA ILE A 161 -14.47 10.96 -4.14
C ILE A 161 -12.97 10.69 -3.92
N ALA A 162 -12.23 10.35 -4.97
CA ALA A 162 -10.79 10.08 -4.86
C ALA A 162 -10.00 11.30 -4.38
N ALA A 163 -10.36 12.52 -4.83
CA ALA A 163 -9.75 13.77 -4.33
C ALA A 163 -9.95 13.94 -2.82
N THR A 164 -11.17 13.72 -2.34
CA THR A 164 -11.48 13.81 -0.91
C THR A 164 -10.73 12.75 -0.10
N MET A 165 -10.67 11.51 -0.59
CA MET A 165 -9.92 10.44 0.08
C MET A 165 -8.43 10.74 0.11
N ARG A 166 -7.86 11.34 -0.95
CA ARG A 166 -6.48 11.82 -0.96
C ARG A 166 -6.22 12.86 0.13
N GLU A 167 -7.10 13.82 0.29
CA GLU A 167 -7.00 14.83 1.36
C GLU A 167 -7.02 14.18 2.75
N TYR A 168 -7.85 13.17 2.95
CA TYR A 168 -7.88 12.40 4.19
C TYR A 168 -6.58 11.63 4.41
N CYS A 169 -6.05 10.94 3.40
CA CYS A 169 -4.75 10.27 3.51
C CYS A 169 -3.66 11.23 3.94
N HIS A 170 -3.52 12.38 3.28
CA HIS A 170 -2.52 13.39 3.62
C HIS A 170 -2.73 14.02 5.00
N ARG A 171 -3.98 14.12 5.46
CA ARG A 171 -4.29 14.61 6.81
C ARG A 171 -3.91 13.60 7.88
N PHE A 172 -4.14 12.31 7.63
CA PHE A 172 -3.88 11.23 8.60
C PHE A 172 -2.43 10.78 8.59
N ASP A 173 -1.79 10.82 7.42
CA ASP A 173 -0.37 10.54 7.22
C ASP A 173 0.22 11.40 6.09
N PRO A 174 0.86 12.53 6.40
CA PRO A 174 1.49 13.39 5.40
C PRO A 174 2.79 12.82 4.82
N THR A 175 3.26 11.66 5.30
CA THR A 175 4.53 11.07 4.91
C THR A 175 4.44 10.12 3.72
N ARG A 176 3.23 9.69 3.36
CA ARG A 176 2.98 8.76 2.26
C ARG A 176 1.99 9.32 1.26
N LEU A 177 2.19 8.91 0.03
CA LEU A 177 1.31 9.25 -1.10
C LEU A 177 0.12 8.29 -1.17
N MET A 178 -0.94 8.76 -1.84
CA MET A 178 -2.16 8.00 -2.10
C MET A 178 -2.19 7.44 -3.52
N THR A 179 -2.68 6.22 -3.66
CA THR A 179 -3.04 5.59 -4.94
C THR A 179 -4.48 5.08 -4.92
N VAL A 180 -5.01 4.82 -6.08
CA VAL A 180 -6.25 4.06 -6.31
C VAL A 180 -6.04 3.23 -7.57
N ALA A 181 -6.55 2.00 -7.59
CA ALA A 181 -6.41 1.12 -8.74
C ALA A 181 -7.66 1.20 -9.64
N SER A 182 -7.44 1.39 -10.93
CA SER A 182 -8.50 1.46 -11.93
C SER A 182 -8.22 0.55 -13.11
N SER A 183 -9.24 -0.21 -13.53
CA SER A 183 -9.16 -1.12 -14.67
C SER A 183 -9.67 -0.51 -15.98
N SER A 184 -10.44 0.56 -15.92
CA SER A 184 -11.17 1.02 -17.11
C SER A 184 -11.20 2.53 -17.31
N GLY A 185 -10.99 3.34 -16.28
CA GLY A 185 -11.27 4.76 -16.38
C GLY A 185 -10.20 5.68 -15.82
N PRO A 186 -9.85 6.78 -16.54
CA PRO A 186 -8.85 7.73 -16.06
C PRO A 186 -9.39 8.70 -15.01
N ALA A 187 -10.71 8.91 -14.92
CA ALA A 187 -11.26 9.98 -14.10
C ALA A 187 -10.94 9.84 -12.61
N ILE A 188 -11.07 8.62 -12.06
CA ILE A 188 -10.74 8.35 -10.66
C ILE A 188 -9.23 8.49 -10.39
N LEU A 189 -8.38 8.32 -11.42
CA LEU A 189 -6.93 8.43 -11.31
C LEU A 189 -6.43 9.87 -11.32
N ILE A 190 -7.24 10.83 -11.80
CA ILE A 190 -6.83 12.24 -11.95
C ILE A 190 -6.30 12.82 -10.62
N PRO A 191 -6.98 12.68 -9.48
CA PRO A 191 -6.50 13.25 -8.22
C PRO A 191 -5.46 12.41 -7.51
N ALA A 192 -5.22 11.16 -7.92
CA ALA A 192 -4.26 10.29 -7.24
C ALA A 192 -2.84 10.85 -7.32
N ASP A 193 -2.08 10.74 -6.22
CA ASP A 193 -0.66 11.10 -6.20
C ASP A 193 0.16 10.17 -7.09
N VAL A 194 -0.22 8.89 -7.11
CA VAL A 194 0.33 7.86 -7.97
C VAL A 194 -0.84 7.09 -8.59
N ALA A 195 -0.96 7.13 -9.91
CA ALA A 195 -2.04 6.43 -10.61
C ALA A 195 -1.78 4.91 -10.62
N GLY A 196 -2.74 4.12 -10.13
CA GLY A 196 -2.68 2.66 -10.16
C GLY A 196 -3.43 2.11 -11.38
N TYR A 197 -2.72 1.50 -12.31
CA TYR A 197 -3.33 0.88 -13.48
C TYR A 197 -3.48 -0.62 -13.29
N ASN A 198 -4.73 -1.10 -13.40
CA ASN A 198 -5.01 -2.51 -13.53
C ASN A 198 -5.08 -2.90 -15.00
N TYR A 199 -4.50 -4.03 -15.36
CA TYR A 199 -4.56 -4.60 -16.73
C TYR A 199 -4.09 -3.62 -17.81
N ILE A 200 -2.82 -3.33 -17.85
CA ILE A 200 -2.18 -2.37 -18.78
C ILE A 200 -2.61 -2.56 -20.25
N LEU A 201 -2.84 -3.81 -20.67
CA LEU A 201 -3.30 -4.09 -22.03
C LEU A 201 -4.71 -3.54 -22.32
N GLN A 202 -5.53 -3.32 -21.29
CA GLN A 202 -6.88 -2.77 -21.40
C GLN A 202 -6.93 -1.26 -21.15
N ASN A 203 -5.93 -0.71 -20.48
CA ASN A 203 -5.82 0.70 -20.18
C ASN A 203 -4.93 1.39 -21.21
N PRO A 204 -5.36 2.51 -21.81
CA PRO A 204 -4.56 3.28 -22.77
C PRO A 204 -3.47 4.09 -22.06
N VAL A 205 -2.54 3.42 -21.36
CA VAL A 205 -1.53 4.05 -20.50
C VAL A 205 -0.68 5.07 -21.26
N GLU A 206 -0.30 4.78 -22.49
CA GLU A 206 0.46 5.72 -23.34
C GLU A 206 -0.32 6.98 -23.67
N GLN A 207 -1.64 6.86 -23.89
CA GLN A 207 -2.50 8.02 -24.07
C GLN A 207 -2.63 8.80 -22.77
N HIS A 208 -2.84 8.14 -21.65
CA HIS A 208 -2.91 8.79 -20.34
C HIS A 208 -1.62 9.56 -19.99
N ARG A 209 -0.45 9.04 -20.37
CA ARG A 209 0.82 9.76 -20.19
C ARG A 209 0.92 11.03 -21.02
N LYS A 210 0.36 11.02 -22.22
CA LYS A 210 0.30 12.23 -23.09
C LYS A 210 -0.67 13.26 -22.55
N ASP A 211 -1.84 12.81 -22.09
CA ASP A 211 -2.90 13.68 -21.57
C ASP A 211 -2.55 14.28 -20.21
N TYR A 212 -1.74 13.56 -19.41
CA TYR A 212 -1.32 13.95 -18.06
C TYR A 212 0.20 13.84 -17.89
N PRO A 213 0.97 14.72 -18.55
CA PRO A 213 2.43 14.70 -18.47
C PRO A 213 2.89 14.95 -17.02
N GLY A 214 3.92 14.24 -16.59
CA GLY A 214 4.43 14.33 -15.21
C GLY A 214 3.66 13.52 -14.18
N ARG A 215 2.63 12.75 -14.58
CA ARG A 215 1.92 11.84 -13.68
C ARG A 215 2.81 10.70 -13.23
N ARG A 216 2.86 10.49 -11.92
CA ARG A 216 3.44 9.27 -11.34
C ARG A 216 2.44 8.14 -11.51
N ALA A 217 2.93 6.96 -11.87
CA ALA A 217 2.08 5.80 -12.10
C ALA A 217 2.79 4.50 -11.74
N LEU A 218 1.99 3.48 -11.48
CA LEU A 218 2.44 2.09 -11.32
C LEU A 218 1.41 1.13 -11.90
N GLY A 219 1.84 -0.06 -12.29
CA GLY A 219 0.93 -1.18 -12.49
C GLY A 219 0.54 -1.74 -11.14
N SER A 220 -0.75 -1.67 -10.81
CA SER A 220 -1.30 -2.22 -9.56
C SER A 220 -1.77 -3.66 -9.73
N GLU A 221 -2.21 -4.02 -10.95
CA GLU A 221 -2.50 -5.39 -11.40
C GLU A 221 -2.14 -5.51 -12.86
N GLU A 222 -1.01 -6.14 -13.17
CA GLU A 222 -0.56 -6.28 -14.57
C GLU A 222 -1.31 -7.40 -15.30
N THR A 223 -1.50 -8.53 -14.61
CA THR A 223 -2.17 -9.72 -15.14
C THR A 223 -2.68 -10.60 -14.01
N THR A 224 -3.65 -11.45 -14.31
CA THR A 224 -4.09 -12.52 -13.41
C THR A 224 -3.46 -13.84 -13.82
N GLY A 225 -2.85 -14.54 -12.87
CA GLY A 225 -2.38 -15.91 -13.05
C GLY A 225 -3.48 -16.91 -12.74
N CYS A 226 -3.79 -17.80 -13.67
CA CYS A 226 -4.60 -18.98 -13.40
C CYS A 226 -3.70 -20.14 -13.03
N GLY A 227 -3.67 -20.51 -11.77
CA GLY A 227 -2.87 -21.64 -11.27
C GLY A 227 -3.62 -22.43 -10.23
N THR A 228 -3.16 -23.64 -9.99
CA THR A 228 -3.58 -24.42 -8.82
C THR A 228 -2.96 -23.83 -7.57
N ARG A 229 -3.77 -23.58 -6.57
CA ARG A 229 -3.32 -23.11 -5.25
C ARG A 229 -3.00 -24.27 -4.33
#